data_1367352ea5c4ba5ac7544b8133b8a312
#
_entry.id   1367352ea5c4ba5ac7544b8133b8a312
#
_cell.length_a   1.000
_cell.length_b   1.000
_cell.length_c   1.000
_cell.angle_alpha   90.00
_cell.angle_beta   90.00
_cell.angle_gamma   90.00
#
_symmetry.space_group_name_H-M   'P 1'
#
loop_
_entity.id
_entity.type
_entity.pdbx_description
1 polymer ?
#
loop_
_entity_poly.entity_id
_entity_poly.type
_entity_poly.pdbx_seq_one_letter_code
_entity_poly.pdbx_strand_id
1 'polypeptide(L)'
;MGCCEIPSIRRSRFAPCGPSGGSGTDAGRDVQQMQKALTTMNVQLANAISDVSGLTGQAIIRAILRGERDPQQLAKLRDYRVAASEAEIAHSLEGNWREDVLFELQQVVDAYDFHQKQVAACDVQLQRYMSALPVRQGPGAEEPSAADGPTEKPKRRQHRLQKNQPTFDLAAELQRTMGVDVTAIDGVDVMTTQVILSELGPDLSASFPSENHFTSWLELAPRRDITGGKVLRQKSRKSNNRVSTALRIAAQSLWRSDSYLGARYRHLKARLGGQKAVKAMARYLACLIYRLLTKGQAYVDRGAAPRLDLRTRLARKPNCRMHTRPEGSTVACC
;
A
#
# COMPACT_ATOMS: atom_id res chain seq x y z
N MET A 1 -23.79 10.24 -24.50
CA MET A 1 -22.92 9.18 -23.96
C MET A 1 -21.50 9.50 -24.41
N GLY A 2 -20.85 10.45 -23.75
CA GLY A 2 -19.48 10.89 -24.08
C GLY A 2 -18.51 10.15 -23.16
N CYS A 3 -17.72 9.23 -23.71
CA CYS A 3 -16.52 8.73 -23.04
C CYS A 3 -15.56 9.91 -22.94
N CYS A 4 -15.30 10.42 -21.73
CA CYS A 4 -14.21 11.33 -21.48
C CYS A 4 -12.90 10.60 -21.79
N GLU A 5 -12.35 10.85 -22.97
CA GLU A 5 -10.96 10.51 -23.29
C GLU A 5 -10.05 11.36 -22.39
N ILE A 6 -9.52 10.74 -21.37
CA ILE A 6 -8.44 11.33 -20.57
C ILE A 6 -7.20 11.36 -21.47
N PRO A 7 -6.58 12.52 -21.70
CA PRO A 7 -5.44 12.63 -22.60
C PRO A 7 -4.33 11.66 -22.18
N SER A 8 -3.88 10.83 -23.11
CA SER A 8 -2.86 9.77 -22.95
C SER A 8 -1.46 10.27 -22.51
N ILE A 9 -1.26 11.57 -22.45
CA ILE A 9 0.03 12.23 -22.15
C ILE A 9 0.44 12.09 -20.67
N ARG A 10 -0.47 11.74 -19.76
CA ARG A 10 -0.16 11.69 -18.32
C ARG A 10 0.40 10.36 -17.84
N ARG A 11 0.25 9.27 -18.59
CA ARG A 11 0.69 7.93 -18.14
C ARG A 11 2.19 7.71 -18.15
N SER A 12 2.95 8.43 -18.96
CA SER A 12 4.39 8.16 -19.15
C SER A 12 5.32 8.95 -18.22
N ARG A 13 4.85 10.06 -17.61
CA ARG A 13 5.73 10.95 -16.84
C ARG A 13 5.93 10.57 -15.37
N PHE A 14 5.08 9.75 -14.79
CA PHE A 14 5.10 9.41 -13.36
C PHE A 14 5.06 7.91 -13.07
N ALA A 15 5.29 7.06 -14.09
CA ALA A 15 5.40 5.65 -13.82
C ALA A 15 6.60 5.41 -12.89
N PRO A 16 6.39 5.08 -11.61
CA PRO A 16 7.52 4.74 -10.76
C PRO A 16 8.23 3.54 -11.39
N CYS A 17 9.54 3.55 -11.42
CA CYS A 17 10.37 2.36 -11.63
C CYS A 17 10.18 1.39 -10.46
N GLY A 18 8.94 1.15 -10.07
CA GLY A 18 8.54 0.25 -9.02
C GLY A 18 8.18 -1.13 -9.57
N PRO A 19 7.80 -2.09 -8.73
CA PRO A 19 7.67 -3.52 -9.06
C PRO A 19 6.72 -3.89 -10.21
N SER A 20 6.06 -2.93 -10.84
CA SER A 20 5.27 -3.13 -12.07
C SER A 20 5.91 -2.58 -13.35
N GLY A 21 7.10 -1.99 -13.28
CA GLY A 21 7.90 -1.58 -14.45
C GLY A 21 9.22 -2.36 -14.44
N GLY A 22 9.41 -3.30 -15.33
CA GLY A 22 10.55 -4.14 -15.63
C GLY A 22 11.61 -4.36 -14.51
N SER A 23 12.42 -3.37 -14.18
CA SER A 23 13.62 -3.51 -13.33
C SER A 23 13.35 -4.02 -11.90
N GLY A 24 12.22 -3.64 -11.27
CA GLY A 24 11.92 -4.09 -9.89
C GLY A 24 11.44 -5.55 -9.84
N THR A 25 10.75 -6.02 -10.89
CA THR A 25 10.35 -7.43 -11.04
C THR A 25 11.54 -8.30 -11.43
N ASP A 26 12.46 -7.75 -12.21
CA ASP A 26 13.66 -8.46 -12.66
C ASP A 26 14.64 -8.64 -11.51
N ALA A 27 14.90 -7.60 -10.70
CA ALA A 27 15.66 -7.74 -9.45
C ALA A 27 15.04 -8.77 -8.48
N GLY A 28 13.71 -8.90 -8.44
CA GLY A 28 13.04 -9.96 -7.67
C GLY A 28 13.29 -11.37 -8.23
N ARG A 29 13.37 -11.53 -9.55
CA ARG A 29 13.76 -12.79 -10.20
C ARG A 29 15.21 -13.15 -9.92
N ASP A 30 16.11 -12.17 -9.98
CA ASP A 30 17.52 -12.38 -9.67
C ASP A 30 17.70 -12.91 -8.24
N VAL A 31 16.96 -12.40 -7.26
CA VAL A 31 16.97 -12.93 -5.89
C VAL A 31 16.52 -14.38 -5.84
N GLN A 32 15.47 -14.75 -6.58
CA GLN A 32 15.01 -16.15 -6.66
C GLN A 32 16.06 -17.06 -7.33
N GLN A 33 16.74 -16.57 -8.37
CA GLN A 33 17.81 -17.31 -9.04
C GLN A 33 19.03 -17.46 -8.12
N MET A 34 19.42 -16.42 -7.35
CA MET A 34 20.47 -16.55 -6.34
C MET A 34 20.12 -17.64 -5.31
N GLN A 35 18.88 -17.65 -4.80
CA GLN A 35 18.43 -18.68 -3.87
C GLN A 35 18.47 -20.08 -4.49
N LYS A 36 18.06 -20.21 -5.76
CA LYS A 36 18.12 -21.47 -6.49
C LYS A 36 19.55 -21.97 -6.64
N ALA A 37 20.49 -21.10 -7.06
CA ALA A 37 21.90 -21.46 -7.21
C ALA A 37 22.50 -21.93 -5.88
N LEU A 38 22.26 -21.21 -4.78
CA LEU A 38 22.70 -21.61 -3.44
C LEU A 38 22.11 -22.98 -3.04
N THR A 39 20.82 -23.19 -3.25
CA THR A 39 20.17 -24.47 -2.93
C THR A 39 20.73 -25.62 -3.78
N THR A 40 21.07 -25.37 -5.04
CA THR A 40 21.68 -26.37 -5.94
C THR A 40 23.07 -26.82 -5.42
N MET A 41 23.77 -25.93 -4.72
CA MET A 41 25.03 -26.23 -4.01
C MET A 41 24.81 -26.76 -2.59
N ASN A 42 23.58 -27.08 -2.21
CA ASN A 42 23.19 -27.47 -0.85
C ASN A 42 23.46 -26.38 0.22
N VAL A 43 23.66 -25.13 -0.18
CA VAL A 43 23.81 -24.00 0.73
C VAL A 43 22.43 -23.48 1.09
N GLN A 44 21.98 -23.73 2.33
CA GLN A 44 20.61 -23.45 2.77
C GLN A 44 20.50 -22.12 3.51
N LEU A 45 21.20 -21.11 3.03
CA LEU A 45 21.24 -19.77 3.66
C LEU A 45 19.84 -19.16 3.89
N ALA A 46 18.90 -19.40 3.00
CA ALA A 46 17.53 -18.91 3.11
C ALA A 46 16.76 -19.48 4.33
N ASN A 47 17.22 -20.59 4.92
CA ASN A 47 16.62 -21.14 6.15
C ASN A 47 17.14 -20.42 7.40
N ALA A 48 18.38 -19.93 7.37
CA ALA A 48 19.00 -19.21 8.49
C ALA A 48 18.69 -17.71 8.49
N ILE A 49 18.55 -17.09 7.30
CA ILE A 49 18.26 -15.66 7.17
C ILE A 49 16.96 -15.44 6.40
N SER A 50 16.16 -14.49 6.84
CA SER A 50 14.86 -14.19 6.23
C SER A 50 14.95 -13.52 4.85
N ASP A 51 16.07 -12.88 4.53
CA ASP A 51 16.26 -12.12 3.29
C ASP A 51 17.69 -12.28 2.76
N VAL A 52 17.84 -13.09 1.73
CA VAL A 52 19.13 -13.33 1.05
C VAL A 52 19.62 -12.07 0.32
N SER A 53 18.75 -11.17 -0.09
CA SER A 53 19.13 -9.90 -0.71
C SER A 53 19.43 -8.78 0.31
N GLY A 54 19.33 -9.07 1.61
CA GLY A 54 19.72 -8.16 2.68
C GLY A 54 21.24 -8.05 2.86
N LEU A 55 21.67 -7.15 3.78
CA LEU A 55 23.09 -6.88 4.01
C LEU A 55 23.91 -8.15 4.29
N THR A 56 23.45 -8.99 5.21
CA THR A 56 24.15 -10.25 5.56
C THR A 56 24.18 -11.21 4.38
N GLY A 57 23.04 -11.43 3.70
CA GLY A 57 23.00 -12.34 2.57
C GLY A 57 23.91 -11.92 1.42
N GLN A 58 23.87 -10.66 1.06
CA GLN A 58 24.75 -10.10 0.03
C GLN A 58 26.24 -10.14 0.42
N ALA A 59 26.57 -9.87 1.69
CA ALA A 59 27.93 -9.97 2.18
C ALA A 59 28.49 -11.41 2.06
N ILE A 60 27.68 -12.40 2.48
CA ILE A 60 28.02 -13.83 2.40
C ILE A 60 28.17 -14.27 0.94
N ILE A 61 27.19 -13.97 0.07
CA ILE A 61 27.24 -14.35 -1.35
C ILE A 61 28.48 -13.79 -2.02
N ARG A 62 28.79 -12.51 -1.79
CA ARG A 62 29.99 -11.88 -2.37
C ARG A 62 31.29 -12.45 -1.81
N ALA A 63 31.31 -12.89 -0.55
CA ALA A 63 32.47 -13.58 0.03
C ALA A 63 32.65 -14.96 -0.62
N ILE A 64 31.55 -15.71 -0.84
CA ILE A 64 31.57 -16.99 -1.57
C ILE A 64 32.15 -16.78 -2.99
N LEU A 65 31.70 -15.77 -3.71
CA LEU A 65 32.19 -15.47 -5.06
C LEU A 65 33.68 -15.04 -5.08
N ARG A 66 34.19 -14.47 -4.00
CA ARG A 66 35.62 -14.18 -3.83
C ARG A 66 36.49 -15.39 -3.49
N GLY A 67 35.87 -16.55 -3.31
CA GLY A 67 36.58 -17.80 -3.03
C GLY A 67 36.56 -18.24 -1.59
N GLU A 68 35.88 -17.50 -0.68
CA GLU A 68 35.75 -17.94 0.71
C GLU A 68 34.82 -19.15 0.79
N ARG A 69 35.28 -20.19 1.50
CA ARG A 69 34.59 -21.48 1.64
C ARG A 69 34.41 -21.91 3.09
N ASP A 70 35.10 -21.23 4.02
CA ASP A 70 34.98 -21.57 5.44
C ASP A 70 33.64 -21.06 6.00
N PRO A 71 32.72 -21.98 6.41
CA PRO A 71 31.45 -21.61 6.96
C PRO A 71 31.55 -20.69 8.18
N GLN A 72 32.61 -20.86 8.99
CA GLN A 72 32.83 -20.06 10.19
C GLN A 72 33.20 -18.61 9.84
N GLN A 73 34.01 -18.40 8.81
CA GLN A 73 34.39 -17.05 8.37
C GLN A 73 33.20 -16.37 7.68
N LEU A 74 32.42 -17.09 6.89
CA LEU A 74 31.21 -16.58 6.27
C LEU A 74 30.14 -16.19 7.29
N ALA A 75 29.98 -16.94 8.36
CA ALA A 75 29.03 -16.66 9.44
C ALA A 75 29.36 -15.36 10.20
N LYS A 76 30.64 -14.99 10.33
CA LYS A 76 31.06 -13.72 10.95
C LYS A 76 30.57 -12.47 10.21
N LEU A 77 30.16 -12.59 8.94
CA LEU A 77 29.58 -11.49 8.16
C LEU A 77 28.13 -11.18 8.56
N ARG A 78 27.63 -11.81 9.60
CA ARG A 78 26.29 -11.60 10.15
C ARG A 78 26.14 -10.17 10.68
N ASP A 79 25.05 -9.51 10.27
CA ASP A 79 24.59 -8.26 10.89
C ASP A 79 23.92 -8.56 12.25
N TYR A 80 24.11 -7.67 13.24
CA TYR A 80 23.53 -7.82 14.59
C TYR A 80 22.02 -7.95 14.63
N ARG A 81 21.30 -7.54 13.57
CA ARG A 81 19.83 -7.62 13.44
C ARG A 81 19.33 -9.01 13.05
N VAL A 82 20.21 -9.89 12.61
CA VAL A 82 19.83 -11.25 12.23
C VAL A 82 19.60 -12.07 13.49
N ALA A 83 18.43 -12.71 13.58
CA ALA A 83 18.05 -13.47 14.77
C ALA A 83 18.83 -14.80 14.88
N ALA A 84 19.19 -15.42 13.74
CA ALA A 84 19.95 -16.68 13.74
C ALA A 84 21.36 -16.48 14.32
N SER A 85 21.83 -17.46 15.07
CA SER A 85 23.19 -17.48 15.63
C SER A 85 24.25 -17.71 14.54
N GLU A 86 25.51 -17.38 14.84
CA GLU A 86 26.62 -17.65 13.91
C GLU A 86 26.76 -19.16 13.64
N ALA A 87 26.53 -20.01 14.65
CA ALA A 87 26.57 -21.45 14.50
C ALA A 87 25.48 -21.99 13.55
N GLU A 88 24.25 -21.47 13.65
CA GLU A 88 23.15 -21.81 12.73
C GLU A 88 23.42 -21.36 11.30
N ILE A 89 23.99 -20.15 11.13
CA ILE A 89 24.39 -19.66 9.80
C ILE A 89 25.54 -20.52 9.26
N ALA A 90 26.54 -20.82 10.04
CA ALA A 90 27.67 -21.69 9.62
C ALA A 90 27.18 -23.05 9.16
N HIS A 91 26.29 -23.70 9.92
CA HIS A 91 25.70 -24.97 9.54
C HIS A 91 24.88 -24.89 8.23
N SER A 92 24.18 -23.77 7.99
CA SER A 92 23.44 -23.56 6.75
C SER A 92 24.33 -23.33 5.52
N LEU A 93 25.61 -23.03 5.74
CA LEU A 93 26.61 -22.76 4.68
C LEU A 93 27.47 -24.00 4.35
N GLU A 94 27.21 -25.13 4.97
CA GLU A 94 27.85 -26.39 4.62
C GLU A 94 27.29 -26.89 3.29
N GLY A 95 28.05 -26.72 2.21
CA GLY A 95 27.59 -27.02 0.86
C GLY A 95 28.66 -27.67 -0.02
N ASN A 96 28.24 -28.01 -1.23
CA ASN A 96 29.12 -28.53 -2.26
C ASN A 96 29.37 -27.43 -3.30
N TRP A 97 30.59 -26.96 -3.37
CA TRP A 97 30.99 -25.82 -4.20
C TRP A 97 31.27 -26.27 -5.65
N ARG A 98 30.27 -26.16 -6.50
CA ARG A 98 30.36 -26.48 -7.92
C ARG A 98 30.69 -25.23 -8.73
N GLU A 99 31.75 -25.32 -9.55
CA GLU A 99 32.22 -24.16 -10.34
C GLU A 99 31.20 -23.68 -11.37
N ASP A 100 30.45 -24.58 -12.00
CA ASP A 100 29.38 -24.25 -12.95
C ASP A 100 28.28 -23.44 -12.29
N VAL A 101 27.86 -23.80 -11.08
CA VAL A 101 26.81 -23.09 -10.32
C VAL A 101 27.34 -21.77 -9.72
N LEU A 102 28.62 -21.74 -9.33
CA LEU A 102 29.27 -20.50 -8.90
C LEU A 102 29.36 -19.48 -10.02
N PHE A 103 29.62 -19.92 -11.25
CA PHE A 103 29.57 -19.05 -12.42
C PHE A 103 28.16 -18.52 -12.66
N GLU A 104 27.10 -19.38 -12.58
CA GLU A 104 25.70 -18.96 -12.66
C GLU A 104 25.38 -17.92 -11.57
N LEU A 105 25.81 -18.17 -10.33
CA LEU A 105 25.60 -17.26 -9.20
C LEU A 105 26.24 -15.91 -9.45
N GLN A 106 27.47 -15.87 -10.01
CA GLN A 106 28.16 -14.61 -10.36
C GLN A 106 27.34 -13.81 -11.37
N GLN A 107 26.87 -14.45 -12.46
CA GLN A 107 26.07 -13.78 -13.49
C GLN A 107 24.78 -13.19 -12.93
N VAL A 108 24.12 -13.91 -12.02
CA VAL A 108 22.89 -13.43 -11.38
C VAL A 108 23.14 -12.27 -10.42
N VAL A 109 24.26 -12.28 -9.69
CA VAL A 109 24.64 -11.16 -8.81
C VAL A 109 24.97 -9.91 -9.63
N ASP A 110 25.66 -10.06 -10.76
CA ASP A 110 25.96 -8.95 -11.67
C ASP A 110 24.69 -8.35 -12.29
N ALA A 111 23.72 -9.19 -12.68
CA ALA A 111 22.42 -8.76 -13.17
C ALA A 111 21.62 -8.02 -12.07
N TYR A 112 21.63 -8.54 -10.84
CA TYR A 112 21.00 -7.88 -9.69
C TYR A 112 21.61 -6.50 -9.44
N ASP A 113 22.94 -6.37 -9.42
CA ASP A 113 23.63 -5.10 -9.22
C ASP A 113 23.31 -4.11 -10.36
N PHE A 114 23.21 -4.58 -11.59
CA PHE A 114 22.77 -3.77 -12.72
C PHE A 114 21.36 -3.24 -12.49
N HIS A 115 20.40 -4.09 -12.13
CA HIS A 115 19.02 -3.68 -11.87
C HIS A 115 18.92 -2.71 -10.69
N GLN A 116 19.71 -2.88 -9.63
CA GLN A 116 19.77 -1.93 -8.51
C GLN A 116 20.27 -0.56 -8.95
N LYS A 117 21.29 -0.50 -9.81
CA LYS A 117 21.78 0.77 -10.39
C LYS A 117 20.70 1.45 -11.24
N GLN A 118 19.91 0.68 -12.00
CA GLN A 118 18.80 1.24 -12.78
C GLN A 118 17.71 1.83 -11.87
N VAL A 119 17.35 1.13 -10.79
CA VAL A 119 16.37 1.64 -9.81
C VAL A 119 16.89 2.95 -9.19
N ALA A 120 18.14 3.00 -8.76
CA ALA A 120 18.71 4.22 -8.19
C ALA A 120 18.74 5.39 -9.19
N ALA A 121 19.03 5.12 -10.46
CA ALA A 121 18.97 6.15 -11.52
C ALA A 121 17.54 6.66 -11.73
N CYS A 122 16.53 5.79 -11.66
CA CYS A 122 15.14 6.18 -11.72
C CYS A 122 14.72 7.04 -10.51
N ASP A 123 15.20 6.71 -9.30
CA ASP A 123 14.91 7.47 -8.09
C ASP A 123 15.43 8.92 -8.20
N VAL A 124 16.63 9.11 -8.75
CA VAL A 124 17.18 10.45 -9.01
C VAL A 124 16.31 11.24 -9.99
N GLN A 125 15.83 10.60 -11.07
CA GLN A 125 14.94 11.26 -12.02
C GLN A 125 13.57 11.57 -11.39
N LEU A 126 13.02 10.64 -10.61
CA LEU A 126 11.78 10.84 -9.89
C LEU A 126 11.88 12.04 -8.94
N GLN A 127 12.96 12.16 -8.19
CA GLN A 127 13.20 13.30 -7.30
C GLN A 127 13.23 14.62 -8.09
N ARG A 128 13.94 14.67 -9.22
CA ARG A 128 13.98 15.86 -10.08
C ARG A 128 12.59 16.25 -10.58
N TYR A 129 11.79 15.29 -11.04
CA TYR A 129 10.43 15.56 -11.50
C TYR A 129 9.52 16.04 -10.38
N MET A 130 9.60 15.42 -9.21
CA MET A 130 8.79 15.84 -8.07
C MET A 130 9.18 17.25 -7.62
N SER A 131 10.47 17.57 -7.52
CA SER A 131 10.94 18.91 -7.14
C SER A 131 10.51 20.00 -8.13
N ALA A 132 10.33 19.66 -9.41
CA ALA A 132 9.83 20.59 -10.44
C ALA A 132 8.32 20.83 -10.37
N LEU A 133 7.56 20.03 -9.61
CA LEU A 133 6.13 20.24 -9.46
C LEU A 133 5.85 21.42 -8.52
N PRO A 134 4.82 22.25 -8.84
CA PRO A 134 4.43 23.37 -7.99
C PRO A 134 4.02 22.88 -6.59
N VAL A 135 4.32 23.69 -5.59
CA VAL A 135 3.81 23.49 -4.24
C VAL A 135 2.30 23.72 -4.25
N ARG A 136 1.54 22.77 -3.75
CA ARG A 136 0.09 22.91 -3.64
C ARG A 136 -0.30 23.18 -2.20
N GLN A 137 -1.10 24.22 -2.01
CA GLN A 137 -1.80 24.45 -0.74
C GLN A 137 -3.03 23.55 -0.71
N GLY A 138 -3.20 22.81 0.40
CA GLY A 138 -4.35 21.93 0.57
C GLY A 138 -5.66 22.75 0.61
N PRO A 139 -6.78 22.18 0.15
CA PRO A 139 -8.07 22.81 0.32
C PRO A 139 -8.36 22.97 1.84
N GLY A 140 -8.52 24.21 2.31
CA GLY A 140 -8.73 24.52 3.72
C GLY A 140 -7.49 25.01 4.47
N ALA A 141 -6.38 25.28 3.81
CA ALA A 141 -5.29 26.07 4.36
C ALA A 141 -5.72 27.55 4.37
N GLU A 142 -6.53 27.94 5.33
CA GLU A 142 -6.60 29.34 5.74
C GLU A 142 -5.23 29.74 6.26
N GLU A 143 -4.76 30.95 5.91
CA GLU A 143 -3.51 31.49 6.46
C GLU A 143 -3.54 31.37 7.99
N PRO A 144 -2.44 30.93 8.64
CA PRO A 144 -2.43 30.79 10.08
C PRO A 144 -2.73 32.16 10.70
N SER A 145 -3.97 32.33 11.20
CA SER A 145 -4.32 33.43 12.06
C SER A 145 -3.39 33.36 13.28
N ALA A 146 -2.68 34.44 13.56
CA ALA A 146 -1.64 34.57 14.59
C ALA A 146 -2.11 34.38 16.05
N ALA A 147 -3.26 33.75 16.25
CA ALA A 147 -3.94 33.66 17.57
C ALA A 147 -4.10 32.24 18.14
N ASP A 148 -3.66 31.18 17.44
CA ASP A 148 -3.75 29.83 18.01
C ASP A 148 -2.39 29.38 18.54
N GLY A 149 -2.38 29.08 19.85
CA GLY A 149 -1.22 28.56 20.56
C GLY A 149 -0.72 27.23 19.98
N PRO A 150 0.39 26.66 20.52
CA PRO A 150 1.08 25.52 19.90
C PRO A 150 0.15 24.32 19.85
N THR A 151 -0.56 24.18 18.73
CA THR A 151 -1.29 22.97 18.39
C THR A 151 -0.26 21.86 18.21
N GLU A 152 -0.21 20.89 19.13
CA GLU A 152 0.66 19.72 19.00
C GLU A 152 0.46 19.14 17.60
N LYS A 153 1.48 19.30 16.75
CA LYS A 153 1.50 18.68 15.44
C LYS A 153 1.32 17.16 15.67
N PRO A 154 0.35 16.51 15.02
CA PRO A 154 0.14 15.10 15.22
C PRO A 154 1.47 14.38 15.02
N LYS A 155 1.92 13.60 16.02
CA LYS A 155 3.20 12.89 16.00
C LYS A 155 3.25 12.08 14.71
N ARG A 156 4.06 12.56 13.75
CA ARG A 156 4.27 11.89 12.47
C ARG A 156 4.69 10.47 12.77
N ARG A 157 3.87 9.48 12.40
CA ARG A 157 4.26 8.07 12.54
C ARG A 157 5.60 7.91 11.84
N GLN A 158 6.63 7.48 12.55
CA GLN A 158 7.91 7.16 11.94
C GLN A 158 7.67 5.94 11.03
N HIS A 159 7.50 6.21 9.74
CA HIS A 159 7.40 5.14 8.75
C HIS A 159 8.75 4.43 8.68
N ARG A 160 8.76 3.15 9.04
CA ARG A 160 9.92 2.30 8.80
C ARG A 160 10.19 2.30 7.30
N LEU A 161 11.42 2.65 6.90
CA LEU A 161 11.84 2.60 5.50
C LEU A 161 11.53 1.21 4.92
N GLN A 162 10.74 1.19 3.86
CA GLN A 162 10.44 -0.05 3.15
C GLN A 162 11.58 -0.35 2.17
N LYS A 163 11.87 -1.63 1.94
CA LYS A 163 12.97 -2.10 1.09
C LYS A 163 12.97 -1.47 -0.32
N ASN A 164 11.81 -1.16 -0.87
CA ASN A 164 11.64 -0.59 -2.21
C ASN A 164 11.28 0.91 -2.18
N GLN A 165 11.48 1.58 -1.06
CA GLN A 165 11.24 3.01 -0.95
C GLN A 165 12.43 3.77 -1.53
N PRO A 166 12.20 4.84 -2.31
CA PRO A 166 13.25 5.72 -2.79
C PRO A 166 14.13 6.26 -1.66
N THR A 167 15.40 6.57 -1.96
CA THR A 167 16.39 7.00 -0.99
C THR A 167 16.16 8.42 -0.45
N PHE A 168 15.35 9.25 -1.14
CA PHE A 168 15.00 10.60 -0.72
C PHE A 168 13.72 10.63 0.13
N ASP A 169 13.45 11.72 0.84
CA ASP A 169 12.21 11.88 1.64
C ASP A 169 10.97 12.03 0.75
N LEU A 170 10.52 10.89 0.24
CA LEU A 170 9.34 10.81 -0.61
C LEU A 170 8.07 11.31 0.10
N ALA A 171 7.97 11.14 1.44
CA ALA A 171 6.78 11.56 2.18
C ALA A 171 6.65 13.09 2.21
N ALA A 172 7.75 13.81 2.41
CA ALA A 172 7.76 15.27 2.37
C ALA A 172 7.41 15.80 0.98
N GLU A 173 7.97 15.19 -0.08
CA GLU A 173 7.70 15.59 -1.45
C GLU A 173 6.24 15.33 -1.86
N LEU A 174 5.66 14.21 -1.45
CA LEU A 174 4.24 13.90 -1.69
C LEU A 174 3.34 14.89 -0.97
N GLN A 175 3.63 15.21 0.30
CA GLN A 175 2.86 16.21 1.05
C GLN A 175 2.94 17.59 0.39
N ARG A 176 4.13 18.00 -0.05
CA ARG A 176 4.37 19.25 -0.78
C ARG A 176 3.55 19.35 -2.05
N THR A 177 3.52 18.24 -2.83
CA THR A 177 2.87 18.18 -4.14
C THR A 177 1.36 18.05 -4.05
N MET A 178 0.85 17.31 -3.06
CA MET A 178 -0.59 17.06 -2.88
C MET A 178 -1.25 18.10 -1.96
N GLY A 179 -0.47 18.87 -1.19
CA GLY A 179 -0.95 19.86 -0.23
C GLY A 179 -1.52 19.28 1.06
N VAL A 180 -1.61 17.95 1.17
CA VAL A 180 -2.16 17.24 2.34
C VAL A 180 -1.38 15.95 2.60
N ASP A 181 -1.34 15.53 3.86
CA ASP A 181 -0.73 14.26 4.24
C ASP A 181 -1.74 13.11 4.13
N VAL A 182 -1.68 12.38 3.03
CA VAL A 182 -2.55 11.20 2.78
C VAL A 182 -2.15 10.01 3.66
N THR A 183 -0.90 9.96 4.15
CA THR A 183 -0.40 8.89 5.01
C THR A 183 -0.98 8.95 6.44
N ALA A 184 -1.64 10.05 6.79
CA ALA A 184 -2.41 10.16 8.04
C ALA A 184 -3.58 9.16 8.10
N ILE A 185 -4.04 8.64 6.94
CA ILE A 185 -5.08 7.61 6.88
C ILE A 185 -4.43 6.25 7.17
N ASP A 186 -4.92 5.57 8.20
CA ASP A 186 -4.46 4.22 8.54
C ASP A 186 -4.51 3.26 7.35
N GLY A 187 -3.43 2.49 7.18
CA GLY A 187 -3.26 1.53 6.10
C GLY A 187 -2.78 2.14 4.78
N VAL A 188 -2.76 3.47 4.65
CA VAL A 188 -2.18 4.14 3.48
C VAL A 188 -0.73 4.48 3.79
N ASP A 189 0.19 3.90 3.04
CA ASP A 189 1.62 4.16 3.16
C ASP A 189 2.12 5.15 2.07
N VAL A 190 3.38 5.52 2.18
CA VAL A 190 4.04 6.45 1.25
C VAL A 190 4.03 5.90 -0.18
N MET A 191 4.25 4.58 -0.36
CA MET A 191 4.24 3.94 -1.68
C MET A 191 2.85 3.92 -2.30
N THR A 192 1.81 3.67 -1.51
CA THR A 192 0.41 3.77 -1.95
C THR A 192 0.08 5.19 -2.41
N THR A 193 0.53 6.21 -1.65
CA THR A 193 0.34 7.62 -2.00
C THR A 193 1.07 7.98 -3.29
N GLN A 194 2.29 7.48 -3.49
CA GLN A 194 3.04 7.65 -4.73
C GLN A 194 2.29 7.06 -5.95
N VAL A 195 1.72 5.85 -5.80
CA VAL A 195 0.91 5.23 -6.87
C VAL A 195 -0.32 6.09 -7.17
N ILE A 196 -0.97 6.64 -6.16
CA ILE A 196 -2.12 7.54 -6.34
C ILE A 196 -1.70 8.79 -7.13
N LEU A 197 -0.62 9.46 -6.73
CA LEU A 197 -0.11 10.64 -7.43
C LEU A 197 0.28 10.33 -8.87
N SER A 198 0.94 9.18 -9.12
CA SER A 198 1.42 8.80 -10.45
C SER A 198 0.31 8.53 -11.45
N GLU A 199 -0.80 7.97 -11.02
CA GLU A 199 -1.92 7.60 -11.90
C GLU A 199 -2.96 8.73 -12.05
N LEU A 200 -3.15 9.54 -11.01
CA LEU A 200 -4.22 10.55 -10.95
C LEU A 200 -3.69 11.98 -11.11
N GLY A 201 -2.40 12.18 -10.84
CA GLY A 201 -1.81 13.51 -10.77
C GLY A 201 -2.21 14.23 -9.46
N PRO A 202 -1.76 15.50 -9.31
CA PRO A 202 -1.96 16.25 -8.08
C PRO A 202 -3.39 16.78 -7.92
N ASP A 203 -4.18 16.86 -9.01
CA ASP A 203 -5.54 17.41 -9.01
C ASP A 203 -6.59 16.36 -9.29
N LEU A 204 -7.14 15.81 -8.21
CA LEU A 204 -8.19 14.81 -8.29
C LEU A 204 -9.56 15.42 -8.66
N SER A 205 -9.79 16.66 -8.25
CA SER A 205 -11.07 17.36 -8.50
C SER A 205 -11.29 17.67 -9.98
N ALA A 206 -10.23 17.99 -10.71
CA ALA A 206 -10.29 18.21 -12.16
C ALA A 206 -10.62 16.94 -12.94
N SER A 207 -10.24 15.77 -12.41
CA SER A 207 -10.44 14.47 -13.09
C SER A 207 -11.77 13.81 -12.72
N PHE A 208 -12.28 14.04 -11.51
CA PHE A 208 -13.48 13.35 -10.99
C PHE A 208 -14.41 14.33 -10.27
N PRO A 209 -15.63 14.55 -10.78
CA PRO A 209 -16.58 15.50 -10.19
C PRO A 209 -17.16 15.01 -8.85
N SER A 210 -17.10 13.70 -8.55
CA SER A 210 -17.56 13.16 -7.27
C SER A 210 -16.83 11.89 -6.85
N GLU A 211 -16.93 11.56 -5.56
CA GLU A 211 -16.36 10.32 -4.99
C GLU A 211 -16.92 9.05 -5.65
N ASN A 212 -18.18 9.11 -6.14
CA ASN A 212 -18.79 7.98 -6.83
C ASN A 212 -18.17 7.75 -8.22
N HIS A 213 -17.86 8.81 -8.96
CA HIS A 213 -17.16 8.71 -10.24
C HIS A 213 -15.76 8.13 -10.01
N PHE A 214 -15.04 8.63 -9.00
CA PHE A 214 -13.74 8.12 -8.64
C PHE A 214 -13.75 6.64 -8.26
N THR A 215 -14.64 6.22 -7.36
CA THR A 215 -14.75 4.81 -6.95
C THR A 215 -15.24 3.89 -8.07
N SER A 216 -16.02 4.39 -9.02
CA SER A 216 -16.46 3.65 -10.21
C SER A 216 -15.32 3.45 -11.20
N TRP A 217 -14.49 4.48 -11.41
CA TRP A 217 -13.28 4.40 -12.23
C TRP A 217 -12.26 3.39 -11.65
N LEU A 218 -12.15 3.32 -10.32
CA LEU A 218 -11.34 2.31 -9.62
C LEU A 218 -11.93 0.89 -9.71
N GLU A 219 -13.13 0.72 -10.26
CA GLU A 219 -13.88 -0.55 -10.27
C GLU A 219 -14.11 -1.16 -8.87
N LEU A 220 -14.11 -0.31 -7.85
CA LEU A 220 -14.41 -0.68 -6.46
C LEU A 220 -15.90 -0.58 -6.15
N ALA A 221 -16.69 0.11 -6.99
CA ALA A 221 -18.13 0.18 -6.87
C ALA A 221 -18.78 -1.15 -7.31
N PRO A 222 -19.75 -1.70 -6.53
CA PRO A 222 -20.47 -2.89 -6.95
C PRO A 222 -21.43 -2.56 -8.09
N ARG A 223 -21.39 -3.34 -9.17
CA ARG A 223 -22.40 -3.28 -10.23
C ARG A 223 -23.66 -4.02 -9.76
N ARG A 224 -24.79 -3.36 -9.88
CA ARG A 224 -26.10 -3.94 -9.60
C ARG A 224 -26.84 -4.14 -10.92
N ASP A 225 -27.21 -5.37 -11.21
CA ASP A 225 -28.09 -5.69 -12.32
C ASP A 225 -29.51 -5.67 -11.77
N ILE A 226 -30.32 -4.69 -12.21
CA ILE A 226 -31.69 -4.45 -11.74
C ILE A 226 -32.66 -4.74 -12.87
N THR A 227 -33.67 -5.56 -12.62
CA THR A 227 -34.77 -5.82 -13.53
C THR A 227 -36.07 -5.69 -12.77
N GLY A 228 -37.03 -4.92 -13.30
CA GLY A 228 -38.32 -4.69 -12.64
C GLY A 228 -38.21 -4.14 -11.21
N GLY A 229 -37.25 -3.27 -10.93
CA GLY A 229 -37.01 -2.69 -9.60
C GLY A 229 -36.34 -3.65 -8.60
N LYS A 230 -36.11 -4.92 -8.94
CA LYS A 230 -35.42 -5.91 -8.08
C LYS A 230 -33.96 -6.07 -8.47
N VAL A 231 -33.06 -6.10 -7.46
CA VAL A 231 -31.64 -6.38 -7.67
C VAL A 231 -31.47 -7.87 -7.90
N LEU A 232 -31.22 -8.29 -9.14
CA LEU A 232 -31.01 -9.71 -9.49
C LEU A 232 -29.61 -10.17 -9.09
N ARG A 233 -28.60 -9.34 -9.34
CA ARG A 233 -27.20 -9.71 -9.13
C ARG A 233 -26.38 -8.50 -8.69
N GLN A 234 -25.47 -8.75 -7.77
CA GLN A 234 -24.45 -7.77 -7.38
C GLN A 234 -23.06 -8.38 -7.60
N LYS A 235 -22.35 -7.87 -8.60
CA LYS A 235 -21.03 -8.38 -8.97
C LYS A 235 -20.02 -7.23 -8.96
N SER A 236 -18.82 -7.47 -8.43
CA SER A 236 -17.72 -6.53 -8.57
C SER A 236 -16.88 -6.90 -9.80
N ARG A 237 -16.45 -5.90 -10.58
CA ARG A 237 -15.56 -6.10 -11.73
C ARG A 237 -14.17 -6.55 -11.27
N LYS A 238 -13.45 -7.27 -12.14
CA LYS A 238 -12.01 -7.45 -11.98
C LYS A 238 -11.34 -6.14 -12.37
N SER A 239 -10.52 -5.58 -11.51
CA SER A 239 -9.77 -4.36 -11.79
C SER A 239 -8.30 -4.67 -12.01
N ASN A 240 -7.75 -4.15 -13.10
CA ASN A 240 -6.31 -4.11 -13.38
C ASN A 240 -5.71 -2.73 -13.03
N ASN A 241 -6.49 -1.83 -12.45
CA ASN A 241 -6.05 -0.51 -12.07
C ASN A 241 -5.05 -0.61 -10.90
N ARG A 242 -3.88 0.04 -11.05
CA ARG A 242 -2.79 0.02 -10.06
C ARG A 242 -3.22 0.64 -8.73
N VAL A 243 -3.95 1.77 -8.76
CA VAL A 243 -4.49 2.42 -7.57
C VAL A 243 -5.47 1.49 -6.85
N SER A 244 -6.37 0.83 -7.59
CA SER A 244 -7.30 -0.15 -7.01
C SER A 244 -6.57 -1.31 -6.33
N THR A 245 -5.46 -1.76 -6.91
CA THR A 245 -4.63 -2.82 -6.34
C THR A 245 -3.92 -2.35 -5.08
N ALA A 246 -3.30 -1.16 -5.11
CA ALA A 246 -2.65 -0.55 -3.94
C ALA A 246 -3.64 -0.36 -2.78
N LEU A 247 -4.84 0.17 -3.06
CA LEU A 247 -5.89 0.34 -2.04
C LEU A 247 -6.43 -0.99 -1.49
N ARG A 248 -6.44 -2.07 -2.27
CA ARG A 248 -6.80 -3.40 -1.76
C ARG A 248 -5.73 -3.95 -0.82
N ILE A 249 -4.45 -3.74 -1.12
CA ILE A 249 -3.34 -4.11 -0.24
C ILE A 249 -3.40 -3.28 1.04
N ALA A 250 -3.60 -1.96 0.92
CA ALA A 250 -3.81 -1.06 2.05
C ALA A 250 -5.00 -1.50 2.94
N ALA A 251 -6.10 -1.93 2.34
CA ALA A 251 -7.25 -2.46 3.07
C ALA A 251 -6.94 -3.77 3.81
N GLN A 252 -6.09 -4.64 3.26
CA GLN A 252 -5.68 -5.88 3.91
C GLN A 252 -4.77 -5.64 5.11
N SER A 253 -3.88 -4.64 5.06
CA SER A 253 -2.98 -4.30 6.18
C SER A 253 -3.74 -3.86 7.44
N LEU A 254 -4.96 -3.32 7.28
CA LEU A 254 -5.83 -2.91 8.38
C LEU A 254 -6.30 -4.06 9.29
N TRP A 255 -6.12 -5.32 8.88
CA TRP A 255 -6.51 -6.47 9.70
C TRP A 255 -5.88 -6.46 11.10
N ARG A 256 -4.64 -6.03 11.19
CA ARG A 256 -3.85 -5.98 12.44
C ARG A 256 -3.90 -4.61 13.14
N SER A 257 -4.57 -3.62 12.54
CA SER A 257 -4.64 -2.28 13.11
C SER A 257 -5.70 -2.21 14.21
N ASP A 258 -5.38 -1.53 15.33
CA ASP A 258 -6.31 -1.26 16.43
C ASP A 258 -7.10 0.04 16.23
N SER A 259 -6.99 0.66 15.06
CA SER A 259 -7.73 1.85 14.68
C SER A 259 -9.20 1.57 14.38
N TYR A 260 -9.98 2.66 14.24
CA TYR A 260 -11.37 2.59 13.76
C TYR A 260 -11.49 1.87 12.42
N LEU A 261 -10.55 2.11 11.47
CA LEU A 261 -10.56 1.46 10.16
C LEU A 261 -10.31 -0.04 10.28
N GLY A 262 -9.41 -0.45 11.19
CA GLY A 262 -9.17 -1.86 11.48
C GLY A 262 -10.40 -2.56 12.07
N ALA A 263 -11.06 -1.94 13.05
CA ALA A 263 -12.30 -2.45 13.63
C ALA A 263 -13.41 -2.57 12.58
N ARG A 264 -13.55 -1.57 11.71
CA ARG A 264 -14.50 -1.56 10.59
C ARG A 264 -14.20 -2.69 9.59
N TYR A 265 -12.92 -2.90 9.24
CA TYR A 265 -12.54 -3.99 8.35
C TYR A 265 -12.85 -5.37 8.93
N ARG A 266 -12.53 -5.62 10.21
CA ARG A 266 -12.87 -6.87 10.90
C ARG A 266 -14.38 -7.13 10.92
N HIS A 267 -15.18 -6.10 11.16
CA HIS A 267 -16.65 -6.21 11.08
C HIS A 267 -17.14 -6.54 9.67
N LEU A 268 -16.61 -5.87 8.64
CA LEU A 268 -16.94 -6.17 7.25
C LEU A 268 -16.55 -7.59 6.86
N LYS A 269 -15.38 -8.07 7.31
CA LYS A 269 -14.90 -9.43 7.04
C LYS A 269 -15.80 -10.49 7.63
N ALA A 270 -16.27 -10.30 8.88
CA ALA A 270 -17.19 -11.21 9.54
C ALA A 270 -18.55 -11.29 8.82
N ARG A 271 -19.02 -10.17 8.21
CA ARG A 271 -20.34 -10.12 7.56
C ARG A 271 -20.33 -10.53 6.08
N LEU A 272 -19.29 -10.14 5.32
CA LEU A 272 -19.25 -10.26 3.86
C LEU A 272 -18.28 -11.34 3.36
N GLY A 273 -17.44 -11.87 4.25
CA GLY A 273 -16.30 -12.72 3.88
C GLY A 273 -15.09 -11.91 3.39
N GLY A 274 -13.92 -12.56 3.30
CA GLY A 274 -12.64 -11.88 3.10
C GLY A 274 -12.54 -11.04 1.82
N GLN A 275 -12.81 -11.63 0.66
CA GLN A 275 -12.63 -10.95 -0.62
C GLN A 275 -13.57 -9.74 -0.82
N LYS A 276 -14.84 -9.87 -0.39
CA LYS A 276 -15.82 -8.77 -0.49
C LYS A 276 -15.49 -7.66 0.51
N ALA A 277 -15.02 -8.02 1.71
CA ALA A 277 -14.62 -7.05 2.73
C ALA A 277 -13.43 -6.21 2.30
N VAL A 278 -12.40 -6.82 1.68
CA VAL A 278 -11.25 -6.09 1.10
C VAL A 278 -11.71 -5.03 0.10
N LYS A 279 -12.57 -5.39 -0.86
CA LYS A 279 -13.08 -4.44 -1.85
C LYS A 279 -13.94 -3.33 -1.23
N ALA A 280 -14.79 -3.67 -0.27
CA ALA A 280 -15.63 -2.70 0.43
C ALA A 280 -14.78 -1.72 1.24
N MET A 281 -13.71 -2.21 1.89
CA MET A 281 -12.79 -1.37 2.66
C MET A 281 -11.92 -0.52 1.75
N ALA A 282 -11.40 -1.07 0.63
CA ALA A 282 -10.66 -0.32 -0.38
C ALA A 282 -11.50 0.83 -0.97
N ARG A 283 -12.81 0.58 -1.24
CA ARG A 283 -13.73 1.65 -1.64
C ARG A 283 -13.85 2.73 -0.56
N TYR A 284 -13.94 2.34 0.69
CA TYR A 284 -14.05 3.30 1.79
C TYR A 284 -12.79 4.16 1.92
N LEU A 285 -11.60 3.55 1.81
CA LEU A 285 -10.32 4.28 1.75
C LEU A 285 -10.29 5.26 0.57
N ALA A 286 -10.73 4.83 -0.61
CA ALA A 286 -10.82 5.71 -1.78
C ALA A 286 -11.71 6.94 -1.53
N CYS A 287 -12.86 6.77 -0.87
CA CYS A 287 -13.74 7.88 -0.50
C CYS A 287 -13.05 8.82 0.51
N LEU A 288 -12.34 8.30 1.49
CA LEU A 288 -11.60 9.12 2.46
C LEU A 288 -10.51 9.94 1.76
N ILE A 289 -9.72 9.31 0.90
CA ILE A 289 -8.66 9.98 0.12
C ILE A 289 -9.26 11.07 -0.78
N TYR A 290 -10.38 10.76 -1.46
CA TYR A 290 -11.06 11.74 -2.29
C TYR A 290 -11.49 12.97 -1.48
N ARG A 291 -12.11 12.77 -0.31
CA ARG A 291 -12.55 13.86 0.57
C ARG A 291 -11.39 14.67 1.13
N LEU A 292 -10.30 14.00 1.50
CA LEU A 292 -9.09 14.66 1.97
C LEU A 292 -8.49 15.56 0.89
N LEU A 293 -8.34 15.05 -0.34
CA LEU A 293 -7.70 15.76 -1.44
C LEU A 293 -8.56 16.87 -2.07
N THR A 294 -9.90 16.73 -2.03
CA THR A 294 -10.81 17.68 -2.70
C THR A 294 -11.46 18.66 -1.74
N LYS A 295 -11.68 18.26 -0.47
CA LYS A 295 -12.42 19.05 0.52
C LYS A 295 -11.60 19.43 1.76
N GLY A 296 -10.34 18.99 1.83
CA GLY A 296 -9.50 19.21 3.01
C GLY A 296 -9.99 18.51 4.28
N GLN A 297 -10.95 17.57 4.16
CA GLN A 297 -11.49 16.88 5.33
C GLN A 297 -10.45 15.90 5.89
N ALA A 298 -9.74 16.32 6.94
CA ALA A 298 -8.78 15.47 7.62
C ALA A 298 -9.46 14.23 8.21
N TYR A 299 -8.77 13.10 8.07
CA TYR A 299 -9.19 11.88 8.74
C TYR A 299 -8.79 11.96 10.23
N VAL A 300 -9.78 11.84 11.10
CA VAL A 300 -9.57 11.72 12.55
C VAL A 300 -9.87 10.28 12.95
N ASP A 301 -8.87 9.59 13.47
CA ASP A 301 -9.09 8.24 14.01
C ASP A 301 -9.87 8.35 15.33
N ARG A 302 -11.07 7.78 15.32
CA ARG A 302 -11.95 7.74 16.50
C ARG A 302 -11.67 6.54 17.41
N GLY A 303 -10.60 5.80 17.15
CA GLY A 303 -10.28 4.56 17.86
C GLY A 303 -11.22 3.40 17.52
N ALA A 304 -10.91 2.22 18.02
CA ALA A 304 -11.78 1.05 17.89
C ALA A 304 -13.01 1.24 18.78
N ALA A 305 -14.12 1.75 18.21
CA ALA A 305 -15.38 1.87 18.93
C ALA A 305 -15.80 0.50 19.48
N PRO A 306 -16.13 0.37 20.77
CA PRO A 306 -16.58 -0.90 21.33
C PRO A 306 -17.82 -1.38 20.57
N ARG A 307 -17.90 -2.70 20.35
CA ARG A 307 -18.94 -3.39 19.55
C ARG A 307 -20.39 -3.09 19.97
N LEU A 308 -20.59 -2.43 21.10
CA LEU A 308 -21.91 -2.12 21.67
C LEU A 308 -22.71 -1.08 20.90
N ASP A 309 -22.07 -0.15 20.17
CA ASP A 309 -22.77 1.02 19.63
C ASP A 309 -23.61 0.74 18.38
N LEU A 310 -23.35 -0.35 17.66
CA LEU A 310 -24.13 -0.72 16.47
C LEU A 310 -25.40 -1.54 16.79
N ARG A 311 -25.38 -2.34 17.86
CA ARG A 311 -26.56 -3.04 18.35
C ARG A 311 -27.57 -2.07 19.00
N THR A 312 -27.07 -1.08 19.74
CA THR A 312 -27.91 -0.07 20.38
C THR A 312 -28.54 0.91 19.40
N ARG A 313 -27.88 1.22 18.27
CA ARG A 313 -28.50 2.05 17.20
C ARG A 313 -29.56 1.31 16.40
N LEU A 314 -29.41 -0.01 16.22
CA LEU A 314 -30.43 -0.82 15.56
C LEU A 314 -31.60 -1.15 16.49
N ALA A 315 -31.38 -1.20 17.81
CA ALA A 315 -32.42 -1.38 18.82
C ALA A 315 -33.22 -0.11 19.10
N ARG A 316 -32.74 1.07 18.67
CA ARG A 316 -33.42 2.37 18.82
C ARG A 316 -34.23 2.81 17.61
N LYS A 317 -34.60 1.92 16.71
CA LYS A 317 -35.74 2.21 15.84
C LYS A 317 -36.98 2.10 16.72
N PRO A 318 -37.72 3.17 16.97
CA PRO A 318 -38.96 3.09 17.70
C PRO A 318 -39.87 2.15 16.90
N ASN A 319 -40.35 1.08 17.57
CA ASN A 319 -41.45 0.30 17.06
C ASN A 319 -42.64 1.26 16.94
N CYS A 320 -42.91 1.77 15.77
CA CYS A 320 -44.23 2.35 15.46
C CYS A 320 -45.24 1.24 15.58
N ARG A 321 -45.75 0.99 16.79
CA ARG A 321 -47.02 0.26 16.96
C ARG A 321 -48.10 1.09 16.32
N MET A 322 -48.66 0.59 15.24
CA MET A 322 -49.94 1.08 14.71
C MET A 322 -51.00 0.94 15.82
N HIS A 323 -51.40 2.04 16.42
CA HIS A 323 -52.61 2.10 17.20
C HIS A 323 -53.78 2.34 16.22
N THR A 324 -54.51 1.26 15.93
CA THR A 324 -55.83 1.38 15.28
C THR A 324 -56.81 1.92 16.31
N ARG A 325 -57.28 3.14 16.12
CA ARG A 325 -58.48 3.65 16.79
C ARG A 325 -59.71 3.09 16.08
N PRO A 326 -60.80 2.87 16.85
CA PRO A 326 -62.02 2.25 16.28
C PRO A 326 -62.86 3.21 15.40
N GLU A 327 -62.36 4.31 14.96
CA GLU A 327 -63.07 5.22 14.02
C GLU A 327 -62.11 5.55 12.85
N GLY A 328 -62.23 4.84 11.83
CA GLY A 328 -61.90 4.89 10.39
C GLY A 328 -61.06 6.02 9.81
N SER A 329 -60.02 6.56 10.49
CA SER A 329 -59.06 7.51 9.89
C SER A 329 -57.64 7.17 10.26
N THR A 330 -56.84 6.79 9.25
CA THR A 330 -55.41 6.54 9.31
C THR A 330 -54.65 7.88 9.26
N VAL A 331 -54.03 8.28 10.37
CA VAL A 331 -53.05 9.38 10.37
C VAL A 331 -51.68 8.77 10.48
N ALA A 332 -50.83 8.98 9.45
CA ALA A 332 -49.40 8.66 9.46
C ALA A 332 -48.68 9.73 10.25
N CYS A 333 -47.98 9.35 11.34
CA CYS A 333 -46.97 10.15 11.98
C CYS A 333 -45.60 9.73 11.46
N CYS A 334 -44.84 10.73 10.94
CA CYS A 334 -43.43 10.67 10.62
C CYS A 334 -42.52 10.49 11.86
#